data_33dcec454f7a8c638e1b4a0a942f7c28
#
_entry.id   33dcec454f7a8c638e1b4a0a942f7c28
#
_cell.length_a   1.000
_cell.length_b   1.000
_cell.length_c   1.000
_cell.angle_alpha   90.00
_cell.angle_beta   90.00
_cell.angle_gamma   90.00
#
_symmetry.space_group_name_H-M   'P 1'
#
loop_
_entity.id
_entity.type
_entity.pdbx_description
1 polymer ?
#
loop_
_entity_poly.entity_id
_entity_poly.type
_entity_poly.pdbx_seq_one_letter_code
_entity_poly.pdbx_strand_id
1 'polypeptide(L)'
;LKIMTGEKITIKDGKLTVPDHPVIPFIEGDGTGPDIWNASVSVFDAAVEKAYNGKRKIIWREVLAGQKAFDQTGEWLPQETLDVINEYLVAIKGPLTTPVGGGIRSLNVALRQILDLYTCLRPVRYFKGVPSPVKRPELTDMVIFRENSEDIYAGIEWMAGTPEVKKVIAFLINEMGVKKIRFPESSSIGIKPVSKEGTERLVRAAIEHALQRRKPSVTLVHKGNIMKFTEGQFKQWGYDLAEREFGDKVFTWQQYDKFKDAEGEDAANKEQDKAIAAGKLIIKDVIADAFLQQILTRPAEYSVIATLNLNGDYISDALAAIVGGIGIAPGANINYVTGHAVFEATHGTAPKYAGKDQVNPGSVILSGVLMLEYMGWQEAADLIVKGLEGAINNKRVTYDFHRLTEGATKLKCSEFGEEIIANM
;
A
#
# COMPACT_ATOMS: atom_id res chain seq x y z
N LEU A 1 -2.21 -5.11 40.78
CA LEU A 1 -2.07 -4.72 39.37
C LEU A 1 -3.44 -4.85 38.71
N LYS A 2 -4.12 -3.71 38.44
CA LYS A 2 -5.32 -3.70 37.62
C LYS A 2 -4.92 -4.17 36.22
N ILE A 3 -5.44 -5.31 35.77
CA ILE A 3 -5.33 -5.74 34.39
C ILE A 3 -6.07 -4.66 33.59
N MET A 4 -5.33 -3.88 32.79
CA MET A 4 -5.95 -2.88 31.91
C MET A 4 -6.73 -3.65 30.84
N THR A 5 -8.03 -3.58 30.89
CA THR A 5 -8.92 -4.11 29.86
C THR A 5 -8.90 -3.16 28.68
N GLY A 6 -8.50 -3.66 27.50
CA GLY A 6 -8.56 -2.87 26.27
C GLY A 6 -9.99 -2.70 25.75
N GLU A 7 -10.19 -1.70 24.92
CA GLU A 7 -11.45 -1.36 24.27
C GLU A 7 -11.35 -1.49 22.75
N LYS A 8 -12.51 -1.61 22.09
CA LYS A 8 -12.56 -1.73 20.61
C LYS A 8 -12.50 -0.37 19.95
N ILE A 9 -11.77 -0.30 18.84
CA ILE A 9 -11.93 0.78 17.85
C ILE A 9 -13.26 0.54 17.14
N THR A 10 -14.06 1.59 16.98
CA THR A 10 -15.34 1.54 16.28
C THR A 10 -15.40 2.58 15.17
N ILE A 11 -16.33 2.40 14.23
CA ILE A 11 -16.57 3.34 13.15
C ILE A 11 -18.06 3.73 13.12
N LYS A 12 -18.32 5.01 12.90
CA LYS A 12 -19.65 5.54 12.66
C LYS A 12 -19.57 6.68 11.64
N ASP A 13 -20.43 6.61 10.63
CA ASP A 13 -20.52 7.63 9.57
C ASP A 13 -19.14 7.93 8.93
N GLY A 14 -18.33 6.88 8.68
CA GLY A 14 -17.02 6.98 8.10
C GLY A 14 -15.93 7.53 9.02
N LYS A 15 -16.23 7.75 10.30
CA LYS A 15 -15.26 8.25 11.29
C LYS A 15 -14.95 7.20 12.35
N LEU A 16 -13.66 6.96 12.56
CA LEU A 16 -13.18 6.09 13.63
C LEU A 16 -13.32 6.76 14.98
N THR A 17 -13.73 5.97 15.97
CA THR A 17 -13.60 6.30 17.40
C THR A 17 -12.54 5.39 18.01
N VAL A 18 -11.44 5.99 18.42
CA VAL A 18 -10.29 5.28 18.99
C VAL A 18 -10.23 5.56 20.47
N PRO A 19 -10.40 4.53 21.34
CA PRO A 19 -10.30 4.68 22.79
C PRO A 19 -8.83 4.90 23.20
N ASP A 20 -8.63 5.29 24.47
CA ASP A 20 -7.26 5.49 25.00
C ASP A 20 -6.47 4.18 25.14
N HIS A 21 -7.16 3.05 25.30
CA HIS A 21 -6.53 1.72 25.40
C HIS A 21 -7.10 0.77 24.31
N PRO A 22 -6.84 1.04 23.02
CA PRO A 22 -7.39 0.22 21.95
C PRO A 22 -6.72 -1.16 21.93
N VAL A 23 -7.54 -2.20 21.70
CA VAL A 23 -7.03 -3.53 21.37
C VAL A 23 -6.67 -3.57 19.89
N ILE A 24 -5.42 -3.89 19.57
CA ILE A 24 -4.95 -4.05 18.20
C ILE A 24 -4.41 -5.47 18.00
N PRO A 25 -5.08 -6.27 17.17
CA PRO A 25 -4.55 -7.55 16.76
C PRO A 25 -3.24 -7.40 15.98
N PHE A 26 -2.30 -8.31 16.22
CA PHE A 26 -1.08 -8.38 15.43
C PHE A 26 -0.77 -9.80 15.01
N ILE A 27 -0.15 -9.93 13.84
CA ILE A 27 0.43 -11.16 13.33
C ILE A 27 1.94 -10.96 13.29
N GLU A 28 2.66 -11.73 14.09
CA GLU A 28 4.12 -11.62 14.19
C GLU A 28 4.81 -11.83 12.83
N GLY A 29 4.29 -12.80 12.06
CA GLY A 29 4.82 -13.17 10.76
C GLY A 29 5.82 -14.32 10.83
N ASP A 30 6.25 -14.76 9.66
CA ASP A 30 7.15 -15.88 9.48
C ASP A 30 8.58 -15.40 9.14
N GLY A 31 9.54 -16.31 9.20
CA GLY A 31 10.93 -16.01 8.88
C GLY A 31 11.52 -14.91 9.76
N THR A 32 11.79 -13.75 9.20
CA THR A 32 12.29 -12.58 9.93
C THR A 32 11.22 -11.84 10.73
N GLY A 33 9.94 -12.24 10.60
CA GLY A 33 8.81 -11.60 11.26
C GLY A 33 8.98 -11.41 12.77
N PRO A 34 9.38 -12.43 13.55
CA PRO A 34 9.61 -12.32 15.00
C PRO A 34 10.67 -11.27 15.36
N ASP A 35 11.81 -11.25 14.69
CA ASP A 35 12.86 -10.25 14.91
C ASP A 35 12.34 -8.83 14.68
N ILE A 36 11.64 -8.65 13.56
CA ILE A 36 11.08 -7.35 13.15
C ILE A 36 9.99 -6.90 14.12
N TRP A 37 9.09 -7.80 14.52
CA TRP A 37 8.02 -7.46 15.44
C TRP A 37 8.54 -7.05 16.80
N ASN A 38 9.50 -7.79 17.37
CA ASN A 38 10.10 -7.46 18.65
C ASN A 38 10.74 -6.07 18.67
N ALA A 39 11.43 -5.69 17.60
CA ALA A 39 11.98 -4.33 17.45
C ALA A 39 10.87 -3.29 17.28
N SER A 40 9.87 -3.57 16.48
CA SER A 40 8.82 -2.63 16.11
C SER A 40 7.86 -2.32 17.25
N VAL A 41 7.40 -3.33 18.00
CA VAL A 41 6.45 -3.13 19.10
C VAL A 41 7.03 -2.23 20.19
N SER A 42 8.32 -2.36 20.47
CA SER A 42 9.01 -1.49 21.43
C SER A 42 9.00 -0.02 20.97
N VAL A 43 9.19 0.20 19.66
CA VAL A 43 9.12 1.55 19.07
C VAL A 43 7.72 2.13 19.19
N PHE A 44 6.68 1.35 18.86
CA PHE A 44 5.30 1.80 18.98
C PHE A 44 4.91 2.15 20.40
N ASP A 45 5.21 1.29 21.35
CA ASP A 45 4.90 1.52 22.77
C ASP A 45 5.62 2.73 23.32
N ALA A 46 6.91 2.91 23.01
CA ALA A 46 7.70 4.06 23.45
C ALA A 46 7.16 5.38 22.88
N ALA A 47 6.77 5.39 21.59
CA ALA A 47 6.22 6.59 20.96
C ALA A 47 4.88 7.00 21.56
N VAL A 48 3.99 6.04 21.80
CA VAL A 48 2.68 6.28 22.43
C VAL A 48 2.83 6.76 23.85
N GLU A 49 3.69 6.12 24.64
CA GLU A 49 3.98 6.53 26.01
C GLU A 49 4.48 7.98 26.06
N LYS A 50 5.45 8.32 25.23
CA LYS A 50 6.04 9.65 25.18
C LYS A 50 5.08 10.72 24.67
N ALA A 51 4.34 10.44 23.60
CA ALA A 51 3.44 11.41 22.98
C ALA A 51 2.27 11.80 23.89
N TYR A 52 1.80 10.88 24.73
CA TYR A 52 0.57 11.06 25.51
C TYR A 52 0.78 10.97 27.02
N ASN A 53 2.04 10.99 27.47
CA ASN A 53 2.41 10.96 28.89
C ASN A 53 1.74 9.81 29.66
N GLY A 54 1.72 8.62 29.07
CA GLY A 54 1.13 7.42 29.66
C GLY A 54 -0.41 7.36 29.69
N LYS A 55 -1.11 8.35 29.15
CA LYS A 55 -2.58 8.37 29.09
C LYS A 55 -3.14 7.36 28.09
N ARG A 56 -2.40 7.10 27.01
CA ARG A 56 -2.78 6.15 25.97
C ARG A 56 -1.83 4.96 25.96
N LYS A 57 -2.36 3.78 25.67
CA LYS A 57 -1.58 2.56 25.55
C LYS A 57 -2.29 1.58 24.63
N ILE A 58 -1.57 1.00 23.66
CA ILE A 58 -2.10 -0.06 22.81
C ILE A 58 -2.07 -1.37 23.59
N ILE A 59 -3.20 -2.09 23.56
CA ILE A 59 -3.33 -3.46 24.09
C ILE A 59 -3.18 -4.42 22.92
N TRP A 60 -2.00 -5.00 22.79
CA TRP A 60 -1.68 -5.91 21.71
C TRP A 60 -2.30 -7.29 21.93
N ARG A 61 -2.92 -7.84 20.87
CA ARG A 61 -3.50 -9.18 20.86
C ARG A 61 -2.94 -9.98 19.71
N GLU A 62 -2.14 -11.04 20.00
CA GLU A 62 -1.61 -11.91 18.96
C GLU A 62 -2.73 -12.72 18.30
N VAL A 63 -2.72 -12.77 16.96
CA VAL A 63 -3.49 -13.69 16.14
C VAL A 63 -2.57 -14.39 15.15
N LEU A 64 -2.93 -15.56 14.69
CA LEU A 64 -2.05 -16.44 13.93
C LEU A 64 -2.38 -16.44 12.45
N ALA A 65 -1.34 -16.39 11.62
CA ALA A 65 -1.42 -16.68 10.19
C ALA A 65 -0.05 -17.17 9.70
N GLY A 66 -0.03 -17.85 8.56
CA GLY A 66 1.20 -18.35 7.95
C GLY A 66 1.71 -19.64 8.55
N GLN A 67 3.02 -19.84 8.53
CA GLN A 67 3.66 -21.08 9.00
C GLN A 67 3.41 -21.32 10.48
N LYS A 68 3.53 -20.29 11.31
CA LYS A 68 3.26 -20.39 12.76
C LYS A 68 1.84 -20.88 13.04
N ALA A 69 0.85 -20.38 12.30
CA ALA A 69 -0.53 -20.82 12.42
C ALA A 69 -0.68 -22.30 12.04
N PHE A 70 -0.10 -22.69 10.91
CA PHE A 70 -0.16 -24.07 10.42
C PHE A 70 0.48 -25.05 11.40
N ASP A 71 1.64 -24.71 11.96
CA ASP A 71 2.35 -25.55 12.93
C ASP A 71 1.54 -25.74 14.22
N GLN A 72 0.76 -24.75 14.65
CA GLN A 72 -0.01 -24.81 15.89
C GLN A 72 -1.44 -25.33 15.71
N THR A 73 -2.08 -25.07 14.57
CA THR A 73 -3.52 -25.33 14.37
C THR A 73 -3.83 -26.25 13.20
N GLY A 74 -2.88 -26.46 12.29
CA GLY A 74 -3.11 -27.16 11.02
C GLY A 74 -3.75 -26.26 9.93
N GLU A 75 -4.00 -24.99 10.20
CA GLU A 75 -4.60 -24.06 9.27
C GLU A 75 -3.64 -22.88 8.99
N TRP A 76 -3.49 -22.50 7.72
CA TRP A 76 -2.64 -21.37 7.33
C TRP A 76 -3.25 -20.01 7.68
N LEU A 77 -4.56 -19.92 7.71
CA LEU A 77 -5.31 -18.73 8.09
C LEU A 77 -6.53 -19.18 8.91
N PRO A 78 -6.40 -19.31 10.24
CA PRO A 78 -7.49 -19.71 11.11
C PRO A 78 -8.68 -18.74 11.06
N GLN A 79 -9.89 -19.28 11.15
CA GLN A 79 -11.11 -18.45 11.19
C GLN A 79 -11.10 -17.48 12.37
N GLU A 80 -10.56 -17.90 13.52
CA GLU A 80 -10.41 -17.02 14.69
C GLU A 80 -9.64 -15.73 14.37
N THR A 81 -8.59 -15.82 13.56
CA THR A 81 -7.81 -14.63 13.13
C THR A 81 -8.67 -13.65 12.36
N LEU A 82 -9.47 -14.14 11.42
CA LEU A 82 -10.40 -13.33 10.65
C LEU A 82 -11.49 -12.70 11.54
N ASP A 83 -12.04 -13.46 12.45
CA ASP A 83 -13.07 -13.00 13.38
C ASP A 83 -12.55 -11.89 14.30
N VAL A 84 -11.34 -12.04 14.83
CA VAL A 84 -10.70 -11.05 15.69
C VAL A 84 -10.39 -9.76 14.92
N ILE A 85 -9.83 -9.86 13.72
CA ILE A 85 -9.56 -8.67 12.89
C ILE A 85 -10.87 -7.98 12.50
N ASN A 86 -11.90 -8.77 12.15
CA ASN A 86 -13.22 -8.23 11.84
C ASN A 86 -13.84 -7.47 13.04
N GLU A 87 -13.66 -7.98 14.24
CA GLU A 87 -14.17 -7.39 15.47
C GLU A 87 -13.46 -6.11 15.89
N TYR A 88 -12.12 -6.08 15.78
CA TYR A 88 -11.28 -4.98 16.28
C TYR A 88 -10.88 -3.96 15.22
N LEU A 89 -11.20 -4.17 13.96
CA LEU A 89 -11.05 -3.33 12.77
C LEU A 89 -9.59 -3.09 12.33
N VAL A 90 -8.71 -2.70 13.22
CA VAL A 90 -7.33 -2.30 12.91
C VAL A 90 -6.35 -3.38 13.36
N ALA A 91 -5.52 -3.85 12.46
CA ALA A 91 -4.49 -4.85 12.73
C ALA A 91 -3.17 -4.50 12.05
N ILE A 92 -2.08 -5.07 12.54
CA ILE A 92 -0.75 -4.95 11.94
C ILE A 92 -0.11 -6.34 11.82
N LYS A 93 0.65 -6.57 10.77
CA LYS A 93 1.27 -7.87 10.51
C LYS A 93 2.66 -7.78 9.90
N GLY A 94 3.45 -8.77 10.20
CA GLY A 94 4.71 -9.06 9.53
C GLY A 94 4.53 -9.86 8.23
N PRO A 95 5.65 -10.28 7.61
CA PRO A 95 5.62 -11.08 6.38
C PRO A 95 5.09 -12.49 6.63
N LEU A 96 4.40 -13.05 5.64
CA LEU A 96 3.82 -14.39 5.73
C LEU A 96 4.38 -15.32 4.66
N THR A 97 4.60 -16.58 5.05
CA THR A 97 4.91 -17.67 4.12
C THR A 97 3.64 -18.09 3.39
N THR A 98 3.69 -18.09 2.07
CA THR A 98 2.62 -18.68 1.25
C THR A 98 2.94 -20.15 1.00
N PRO A 99 2.02 -21.07 1.28
CA PRO A 99 2.26 -22.50 1.05
C PRO A 99 2.45 -22.78 -0.45
N VAL A 100 3.38 -23.68 -0.77
CA VAL A 100 3.60 -24.18 -2.13
C VAL A 100 2.63 -25.34 -2.35
N GLY A 101 1.65 -25.15 -3.24
CA GLY A 101 0.60 -26.10 -3.55
C GLY A 101 -0.70 -25.90 -2.76
N GLY A 102 -1.73 -26.70 -3.04
CA GLY A 102 -2.99 -26.67 -2.25
C GLY A 102 -3.99 -25.56 -2.58
N GLY A 103 -3.81 -24.82 -3.69
CA GLY A 103 -4.81 -23.86 -4.18
C GLY A 103 -4.82 -22.50 -3.48
N ILE A 104 -4.01 -22.29 -2.44
CA ILE A 104 -3.85 -20.99 -1.80
C ILE A 104 -2.77 -20.21 -2.57
N ARG A 105 -3.16 -19.10 -3.21
CA ARG A 105 -2.22 -18.29 -4.00
C ARG A 105 -1.35 -17.40 -3.12
N SER A 106 -1.95 -16.71 -2.16
CA SER A 106 -1.26 -15.85 -1.20
C SER A 106 -2.17 -15.57 0.00
N LEU A 107 -1.63 -15.71 1.21
CA LEU A 107 -2.35 -15.36 2.43
C LEU A 107 -2.65 -13.86 2.53
N ASN A 108 -1.74 -13.02 2.02
CA ASN A 108 -1.96 -11.58 1.95
C ASN A 108 -3.15 -11.23 1.04
N VAL A 109 -3.23 -11.87 -0.14
CA VAL A 109 -4.36 -11.69 -1.07
C VAL A 109 -5.66 -12.20 -0.44
N ALA A 110 -5.63 -13.34 0.26
CA ALA A 110 -6.81 -13.86 0.95
C ALA A 110 -7.35 -12.87 2.01
N LEU A 111 -6.49 -12.30 2.85
CA LEU A 111 -6.89 -11.28 3.83
C LEU A 111 -7.52 -10.05 3.17
N ARG A 112 -6.92 -9.55 2.09
CA ARG A 112 -7.43 -8.39 1.34
C ARG A 112 -8.81 -8.65 0.74
N GLN A 113 -9.04 -9.84 0.20
CA GLN A 113 -10.31 -10.22 -0.42
C GLN A 113 -11.39 -10.52 0.61
N ILE A 114 -11.10 -11.30 1.65
CA ILE A 114 -12.08 -11.69 2.68
C ILE A 114 -12.58 -10.48 3.47
N LEU A 115 -11.70 -9.55 3.82
CA LEU A 115 -12.04 -8.35 4.56
C LEU A 115 -12.41 -7.16 3.64
N ASP A 116 -12.44 -7.37 2.34
CA ASP A 116 -12.67 -6.36 1.31
C ASP A 116 -11.82 -5.09 1.52
N LEU A 117 -10.54 -5.27 1.75
CA LEU A 117 -9.58 -4.18 1.90
C LEU A 117 -9.23 -3.61 0.52
N TYR A 118 -10.10 -2.79 -0.03
CA TYR A 118 -10.07 -2.41 -1.43
C TYR A 118 -8.97 -1.41 -1.81
N THR A 119 -8.33 -0.78 -0.85
CA THR A 119 -7.23 0.15 -1.09
C THR A 119 -5.94 -0.37 -0.48
N CYS A 120 -4.91 -0.57 -1.30
CA CYS A 120 -3.54 -0.73 -0.84
C CYS A 120 -2.85 0.63 -0.88
N LEU A 121 -2.52 1.16 0.29
CA LEU A 121 -1.88 2.45 0.48
C LEU A 121 -0.38 2.25 0.68
N ARG A 122 0.45 2.82 -0.20
CA ARG A 122 1.90 2.71 -0.15
C ARG A 122 2.55 4.07 -0.35
N PRO A 123 2.84 4.83 0.74
CA PRO A 123 3.63 6.04 0.66
C PRO A 123 5.08 5.73 0.30
N VAL A 124 5.67 6.57 -0.54
CA VAL A 124 7.06 6.50 -0.95
C VAL A 124 7.68 7.87 -0.79
N ARG A 125 8.61 7.99 0.16
CA ARG A 125 9.38 9.21 0.36
C ARG A 125 10.83 8.90 0.70
N TYR A 126 11.72 9.82 0.39
CA TYR A 126 13.13 9.71 0.73
C TYR A 126 13.42 10.23 2.13
N PHE A 127 14.19 9.47 2.90
CA PHE A 127 14.77 9.91 4.17
C PHE A 127 16.22 10.32 3.93
N LYS A 128 16.55 11.56 4.28
CA LYS A 128 17.90 12.10 4.06
C LYS A 128 18.97 11.21 4.69
N GLY A 129 19.97 10.85 3.90
CA GLY A 129 21.07 9.99 4.32
C GLY A 129 20.89 8.51 3.93
N VAL A 130 19.73 8.11 3.47
CA VAL A 130 19.53 6.75 2.93
C VAL A 130 20.23 6.62 1.57
N PRO A 131 20.96 5.51 1.33
CA PRO A 131 21.55 5.24 0.02
C PRO A 131 20.48 5.11 -1.07
N SER A 132 20.71 5.74 -2.21
CA SER A 132 19.79 5.69 -3.35
C SER A 132 20.55 5.46 -4.68
N PRO A 133 19.94 4.72 -5.63
CA PRO A 133 20.53 4.54 -6.95
C PRO A 133 20.36 5.76 -7.87
N VAL A 134 19.55 6.75 -7.48
CA VAL A 134 19.30 7.97 -8.27
C VAL A 134 20.01 9.18 -7.67
N LYS A 135 20.21 10.22 -8.50
CA LYS A 135 20.96 11.42 -8.09
C LYS A 135 20.19 12.33 -7.14
N ARG A 136 18.87 12.41 -7.28
CA ARG A 136 17.99 13.33 -6.57
C ARG A 136 16.78 12.61 -5.96
N PRO A 137 17.00 11.64 -5.04
CA PRO A 137 15.91 10.87 -4.46
C PRO A 137 14.92 11.72 -3.64
N GLU A 138 15.35 12.86 -3.14
CA GLU A 138 14.52 13.81 -2.39
C GLU A 138 13.38 14.41 -3.21
N LEU A 139 13.42 14.31 -4.54
CA LEU A 139 12.33 14.75 -5.41
C LEU A 139 11.19 13.72 -5.49
N THR A 140 11.38 12.54 -4.96
CA THR A 140 10.36 11.49 -4.91
C THR A 140 9.61 11.55 -3.59
N ASP A 141 8.36 12.01 -3.67
CA ASP A 141 7.41 12.05 -2.54
C ASP A 141 6.01 11.73 -3.10
N MET A 142 5.67 10.46 -3.12
CA MET A 142 4.42 9.97 -3.71
C MET A 142 3.66 9.09 -2.74
N VAL A 143 2.34 9.08 -2.90
CA VAL A 143 1.46 8.14 -2.19
C VAL A 143 0.70 7.33 -3.22
N ILE A 144 0.89 6.02 -3.20
CA ILE A 144 0.25 5.11 -4.15
C ILE A 144 -1.02 4.56 -3.53
N PHE A 145 -2.14 4.77 -4.23
CA PHE A 145 -3.43 4.11 -4.02
C PHE A 145 -3.57 3.02 -5.07
N ARG A 146 -3.27 1.79 -4.67
CA ARG A 146 -3.36 0.60 -5.50
C ARG A 146 -4.72 -0.05 -5.30
N GLU A 147 -5.45 -0.31 -6.39
CA GLU A 147 -6.63 -1.17 -6.33
C GLU A 147 -6.23 -2.55 -5.80
N ASN A 148 -7.05 -3.15 -4.93
CA ASN A 148 -6.62 -4.27 -4.12
C ASN A 148 -7.58 -5.48 -4.16
N SER A 149 -8.69 -5.39 -4.89
CA SER A 149 -9.77 -6.39 -4.84
C SER A 149 -10.01 -7.15 -6.13
N GLU A 150 -9.55 -6.67 -7.25
CA GLU A 150 -9.79 -7.25 -8.58
C GLU A 150 -8.54 -7.27 -9.45
N ASP A 151 -8.66 -7.13 -10.77
CA ASP A 151 -7.58 -7.26 -11.74
C ASP A 151 -7.16 -8.74 -11.88
N ILE A 152 -6.00 -9.01 -12.42
CA ILE A 152 -5.47 -10.37 -12.53
C ILE A 152 -5.27 -11.06 -11.18
N TYR A 153 -5.21 -10.28 -10.10
CA TYR A 153 -5.16 -10.78 -8.72
C TYR A 153 -6.44 -11.49 -8.28
N ALA A 154 -7.54 -11.38 -9.02
CA ALA A 154 -8.74 -12.19 -8.82
C ALA A 154 -8.46 -13.70 -8.97
N GLY A 155 -7.36 -14.05 -9.64
CA GLY A 155 -6.90 -15.41 -9.75
C GLY A 155 -7.75 -16.29 -10.69
N ILE A 156 -8.41 -15.70 -11.65
CA ILE A 156 -9.26 -16.40 -12.64
C ILE A 156 -8.37 -16.82 -13.79
N GLU A 157 -7.90 -18.05 -13.77
CA GLU A 157 -7.03 -18.56 -14.82
C GLU A 157 -7.08 -20.08 -14.95
N TRP A 158 -6.71 -20.58 -16.10
CA TRP A 158 -6.67 -22.00 -16.42
C TRP A 158 -5.36 -22.35 -17.13
N MET A 159 -4.78 -23.45 -16.68
CA MET A 159 -3.50 -23.92 -17.20
C MET A 159 -3.65 -24.62 -18.55
N ALA A 160 -2.71 -24.41 -19.44
CA ALA A 160 -2.60 -25.08 -20.72
C ALA A 160 -2.70 -26.62 -20.58
N GLY A 161 -3.36 -27.27 -21.51
CA GLY A 161 -3.52 -28.72 -21.57
C GLY A 161 -4.60 -29.29 -20.66
N THR A 162 -5.23 -28.48 -19.81
CA THR A 162 -6.34 -28.95 -18.95
C THR A 162 -7.67 -29.00 -19.70
N PRO A 163 -8.61 -29.89 -19.28
CA PRO A 163 -9.96 -29.92 -19.85
C PRO A 163 -10.69 -28.58 -19.69
N GLU A 164 -10.45 -27.86 -18.59
CA GLU A 164 -11.07 -26.59 -18.26
C GLU A 164 -10.66 -25.48 -19.23
N VAL A 165 -9.35 -25.36 -19.53
CA VAL A 165 -8.90 -24.35 -20.49
C VAL A 165 -9.39 -24.61 -21.89
N LYS A 166 -9.55 -25.89 -22.28
CA LYS A 166 -10.12 -26.27 -23.58
C LYS A 166 -11.55 -25.78 -23.72
N LYS A 167 -12.36 -25.89 -22.66
CA LYS A 167 -13.72 -25.34 -22.62
C LYS A 167 -13.74 -23.83 -22.78
N VAL A 168 -12.88 -23.12 -22.04
CA VAL A 168 -12.78 -21.67 -22.11
C VAL A 168 -12.37 -21.22 -23.51
N ILE A 169 -11.34 -21.83 -24.08
CA ILE A 169 -10.87 -21.50 -25.44
C ILE A 169 -11.94 -21.79 -26.47
N ALA A 170 -12.62 -22.93 -26.38
CA ALA A 170 -13.74 -23.28 -27.30
C ALA A 170 -14.86 -22.26 -27.19
N PHE A 171 -15.25 -21.84 -25.99
CA PHE A 171 -16.25 -20.79 -25.79
C PHE A 171 -15.83 -19.46 -26.44
N LEU A 172 -14.60 -19.02 -26.18
CA LEU A 172 -14.08 -17.77 -26.75
C LEU A 172 -14.05 -17.81 -28.28
N ILE A 173 -13.69 -18.93 -28.89
CA ILE A 173 -13.64 -19.08 -30.36
C ILE A 173 -15.04 -19.23 -30.95
N ASN A 174 -15.85 -20.17 -30.44
CA ASN A 174 -17.11 -20.57 -31.08
C ASN A 174 -18.26 -19.62 -30.74
N GLU A 175 -18.34 -19.15 -29.47
CA GLU A 175 -19.45 -18.30 -29.03
C GLU A 175 -19.11 -16.81 -29.13
N MET A 176 -17.88 -16.43 -28.78
CA MET A 176 -17.42 -15.03 -28.75
C MET A 176 -16.71 -14.60 -30.04
N GLY A 177 -16.48 -15.50 -30.99
CA GLY A 177 -15.86 -15.20 -32.28
C GLY A 177 -14.39 -14.77 -32.19
N VAL A 178 -13.69 -15.14 -31.11
CA VAL A 178 -12.28 -14.79 -30.92
C VAL A 178 -11.40 -15.55 -31.91
N LYS A 179 -10.61 -14.81 -32.69
CA LYS A 179 -9.71 -15.37 -33.74
C LYS A 179 -8.22 -15.16 -33.40
N LYS A 180 -7.93 -14.55 -32.25
CA LYS A 180 -6.57 -14.06 -31.92
C LYS A 180 -5.81 -14.94 -30.94
N ILE A 181 -6.37 -16.07 -30.48
CA ILE A 181 -5.61 -17.04 -29.71
C ILE A 181 -4.73 -17.81 -30.70
N ARG A 182 -3.44 -17.48 -30.70
CA ARG A 182 -2.50 -17.95 -31.74
C ARG A 182 -2.24 -19.45 -31.65
N PHE A 183 -2.17 -19.97 -30.44
CA PHE A 183 -1.85 -21.38 -30.16
C PHE A 183 -2.89 -21.97 -29.21
N PRO A 184 -4.13 -22.25 -29.69
CA PRO A 184 -5.23 -22.69 -28.83
C PRO A 184 -4.97 -24.01 -28.10
N GLU A 185 -4.19 -24.93 -28.69
CA GLU A 185 -3.90 -26.24 -28.08
C GLU A 185 -2.90 -26.16 -26.91
N SER A 186 -2.15 -25.08 -26.80
CA SER A 186 -1.07 -24.95 -25.80
C SER A 186 -1.11 -23.64 -25.00
N SER A 187 -2.20 -22.89 -25.10
CA SER A 187 -2.37 -21.64 -24.36
C SER A 187 -3.00 -21.84 -22.99
N SER A 188 -2.44 -21.15 -21.99
CA SER A 188 -3.15 -20.85 -20.75
C SER A 188 -3.96 -19.56 -20.92
N ILE A 189 -5.06 -19.43 -20.18
CA ILE A 189 -5.94 -18.26 -20.26
C ILE A 189 -6.11 -17.66 -18.85
N GLY A 190 -5.97 -16.34 -18.74
CA GLY A 190 -6.28 -15.57 -17.54
C GLY A 190 -7.25 -14.45 -17.82
N ILE A 191 -8.06 -14.08 -16.84
CA ILE A 191 -9.07 -13.03 -16.92
C ILE A 191 -8.68 -11.85 -16.03
N LYS A 192 -8.85 -10.66 -16.59
CA LYS A 192 -8.61 -9.37 -15.92
C LYS A 192 -9.94 -8.64 -15.71
N PRO A 193 -10.66 -8.85 -14.60
CA PRO A 193 -11.85 -8.08 -14.29
C PRO A 193 -11.47 -6.68 -13.78
N VAL A 194 -12.10 -5.65 -14.33
CA VAL A 194 -12.00 -4.26 -13.86
C VAL A 194 -13.40 -3.69 -13.83
N SER A 195 -13.89 -3.32 -12.65
CA SER A 195 -15.24 -2.84 -12.45
C SER A 195 -15.31 -1.33 -12.23
N LYS A 196 -16.49 -0.76 -12.49
CA LYS A 196 -16.77 0.64 -12.19
C LYS A 196 -16.74 0.88 -10.67
N GLU A 197 -17.37 0.01 -9.89
CA GLU A 197 -17.42 0.12 -8.43
C GLU A 197 -16.02 0.03 -7.81
N GLY A 198 -15.22 -0.94 -8.22
CA GLY A 198 -13.85 -1.10 -7.73
C GLY A 198 -12.96 0.09 -8.09
N THR A 199 -13.12 0.64 -9.28
CA THR A 199 -12.41 1.85 -9.72
C THR A 199 -12.85 3.08 -8.94
N GLU A 200 -14.16 3.32 -8.85
CA GLU A 200 -14.68 4.53 -8.22
C GLU A 200 -14.32 4.60 -6.74
N ARG A 201 -14.45 3.52 -5.98
CA ARG A 201 -14.11 3.53 -4.55
C ARG A 201 -12.62 3.76 -4.30
N LEU A 202 -11.75 3.25 -5.15
CA LEU A 202 -10.31 3.49 -5.06
C LEU A 202 -9.96 4.94 -5.39
N VAL A 203 -10.44 5.44 -6.52
CA VAL A 203 -10.15 6.81 -6.98
C VAL A 203 -10.73 7.84 -6.01
N ARG A 204 -11.92 7.60 -5.47
CA ARG A 204 -12.50 8.43 -4.41
C ARG A 204 -11.57 8.53 -3.20
N ALA A 205 -11.06 7.41 -2.72
CA ALA A 205 -10.12 7.38 -1.60
C ALA A 205 -8.85 8.20 -1.90
N ALA A 206 -8.31 8.09 -3.10
CA ALA A 206 -7.14 8.85 -3.53
C ALA A 206 -7.41 10.36 -3.58
N ILE A 207 -8.56 10.77 -4.11
CA ILE A 207 -8.95 12.19 -4.20
C ILE A 207 -9.18 12.77 -2.80
N GLU A 208 -9.92 12.07 -1.94
CA GLU A 208 -10.16 12.49 -0.56
C GLU A 208 -8.86 12.67 0.22
N HIS A 209 -7.93 11.73 0.09
CA HIS A 209 -6.59 11.85 0.67
C HIS A 209 -5.84 13.08 0.15
N ALA A 210 -5.84 13.28 -1.17
CA ALA A 210 -5.15 14.42 -1.79
C ALA A 210 -5.73 15.76 -1.33
N LEU A 211 -7.05 15.88 -1.23
CA LEU A 211 -7.72 17.08 -0.73
C LEU A 211 -7.42 17.32 0.76
N GLN A 212 -7.52 16.29 1.58
CA GLN A 212 -7.26 16.37 3.01
C GLN A 212 -5.82 16.76 3.32
N ARG A 213 -4.87 16.23 2.55
CA ARG A 213 -3.43 16.50 2.70
C ARG A 213 -2.92 17.66 1.86
N ARG A 214 -3.82 18.38 1.16
CA ARG A 214 -3.49 19.50 0.27
C ARG A 214 -2.41 19.16 -0.75
N LYS A 215 -2.51 17.98 -1.35
CA LYS A 215 -1.62 17.54 -2.42
C LYS A 215 -1.98 18.21 -3.75
N PRO A 216 -1.02 18.45 -4.66
CA PRO A 216 -1.29 19.20 -5.90
C PRO A 216 -2.04 18.39 -6.96
N SER A 217 -1.91 17.07 -6.97
CA SER A 217 -2.49 16.23 -8.03
C SER A 217 -2.79 14.80 -7.61
N VAL A 218 -3.73 14.19 -8.32
CA VAL A 218 -3.93 12.74 -8.40
C VAL A 218 -3.67 12.33 -9.85
N THR A 219 -2.81 11.34 -10.05
CA THR A 219 -2.49 10.78 -11.36
C THR A 219 -3.05 9.37 -11.49
N LEU A 220 -3.91 9.17 -12.49
CA LEU A 220 -4.42 7.85 -12.88
C LEU A 220 -3.37 7.17 -13.77
N VAL A 221 -2.78 6.07 -13.32
CA VAL A 221 -1.80 5.30 -14.08
C VAL A 221 -2.46 4.08 -14.68
N HIS A 222 -2.34 3.91 -15.99
CA HIS A 222 -3.03 2.87 -16.75
C HIS A 222 -2.30 2.51 -18.05
N LYS A 223 -2.71 1.39 -18.66
CA LYS A 223 -2.32 0.99 -20.01
C LYS A 223 -3.54 0.95 -20.95
N GLY A 224 -4.39 1.97 -20.88
CA GLY A 224 -5.66 2.04 -21.57
C GLY A 224 -5.59 2.15 -23.09
N ASN A 225 -4.44 2.51 -23.66
CA ASN A 225 -4.20 2.49 -25.11
C ASN A 225 -4.15 1.06 -25.67
N ILE A 226 -3.84 0.07 -24.85
CA ILE A 226 -3.81 -1.37 -25.20
C ILE A 226 -5.03 -2.08 -24.62
N MET A 227 -5.27 -1.95 -23.32
CA MET A 227 -6.41 -2.56 -22.63
C MET A 227 -7.57 -1.55 -22.53
N LYS A 228 -8.22 -1.33 -23.66
CA LYS A 228 -9.17 -0.22 -23.87
C LYS A 228 -10.42 -0.30 -23.00
N PHE A 229 -10.92 -1.51 -22.73
CA PHE A 229 -12.17 -1.72 -21.98
C PHE A 229 -11.95 -2.07 -20.50
N THR A 230 -10.75 -2.39 -20.10
CA THR A 230 -10.38 -2.59 -18.70
C THR A 230 -9.63 -1.35 -18.17
N GLU A 231 -8.38 -1.19 -18.49
CA GLU A 231 -7.59 -0.05 -18.00
C GLU A 231 -8.01 1.30 -18.60
N GLY A 232 -8.48 1.31 -19.83
CA GLY A 232 -9.07 2.52 -20.45
C GLY A 232 -10.34 2.98 -19.73
N GLN A 233 -11.19 2.04 -19.30
CA GLN A 233 -12.36 2.36 -18.49
C GLN A 233 -12.00 2.79 -17.07
N PHE A 234 -10.99 2.21 -16.46
CA PHE A 234 -10.43 2.71 -15.19
C PHE A 234 -10.13 4.21 -15.28
N LYS A 235 -9.42 4.63 -16.31
CA LYS A 235 -9.15 6.06 -16.56
C LYS A 235 -10.45 6.86 -16.68
N GLN A 236 -11.36 6.42 -17.54
CA GLN A 236 -12.61 7.13 -17.82
C GLN A 236 -13.50 7.24 -16.57
N TRP A 237 -13.73 6.13 -15.88
CA TRP A 237 -14.51 6.15 -14.64
C TRP A 237 -13.86 7.00 -13.55
N GLY A 238 -12.53 7.03 -13.50
CA GLY A 238 -11.79 7.89 -12.58
C GLY A 238 -12.04 9.38 -12.83
N TYR A 239 -11.97 9.81 -14.08
CA TYR A 239 -12.29 11.20 -14.47
C TYR A 239 -13.77 11.53 -14.21
N ASP A 240 -14.67 10.64 -14.59
CA ASP A 240 -16.11 10.88 -14.42
C ASP A 240 -16.50 10.98 -12.94
N LEU A 241 -15.93 10.13 -12.08
CA LEU A 241 -16.09 10.22 -10.64
C LEU A 241 -15.59 11.58 -10.10
N ALA A 242 -14.38 11.97 -10.50
CA ALA A 242 -13.78 13.22 -10.04
C ALA A 242 -14.66 14.42 -10.37
N GLU A 243 -15.15 14.51 -11.59
CA GLU A 243 -16.00 15.60 -12.03
C GLU A 243 -17.40 15.55 -11.37
N ARG A 244 -17.97 14.36 -11.18
CA ARG A 244 -19.30 14.19 -10.60
C ARG A 244 -19.35 14.47 -9.11
N GLU A 245 -18.38 13.94 -8.35
CA GLU A 245 -18.40 14.03 -6.89
C GLU A 245 -17.58 15.20 -6.30
N PHE A 246 -16.57 15.67 -7.02
CA PHE A 246 -15.61 16.67 -6.56
C PHE A 246 -15.47 17.88 -7.51
N GLY A 247 -16.42 18.11 -8.39
CA GLY A 247 -16.32 19.08 -9.48
C GLY A 247 -15.97 20.49 -9.06
N ASP A 248 -16.36 20.93 -7.87
CA ASP A 248 -16.01 22.23 -7.31
C ASP A 248 -14.58 22.30 -6.76
N LYS A 249 -13.96 21.16 -6.47
CA LYS A 249 -12.65 21.06 -5.82
C LYS A 249 -11.53 20.57 -6.74
N VAL A 250 -11.87 20.10 -7.94
CA VAL A 250 -10.90 19.49 -8.86
C VAL A 250 -10.96 20.15 -10.24
N PHE A 251 -9.87 20.04 -10.97
CA PHE A 251 -9.81 20.29 -12.42
C PHE A 251 -9.15 19.09 -13.08
N THR A 252 -9.80 18.53 -14.09
CA THR A 252 -9.34 17.30 -14.75
C THR A 252 -8.69 17.57 -16.09
N TRP A 253 -7.77 16.71 -16.51
CA TRP A 253 -7.23 16.78 -17.87
C TRP A 253 -8.28 16.44 -18.94
N GLN A 254 -9.34 15.72 -18.58
CA GLN A 254 -10.50 15.56 -19.47
C GLN A 254 -11.18 16.92 -19.75
N GLN A 255 -11.31 17.79 -18.75
CA GLN A 255 -11.79 19.16 -18.93
C GLN A 255 -10.78 20.00 -19.72
N TYR A 256 -9.49 19.86 -19.44
CA TYR A 256 -8.44 20.51 -20.21
C TYR A 256 -8.55 20.20 -21.71
N ASP A 257 -8.69 18.92 -22.06
CA ASP A 257 -8.81 18.48 -23.45
C ASP A 257 -10.07 19.06 -24.14
N LYS A 258 -11.18 19.14 -23.43
CA LYS A 258 -12.40 19.78 -23.93
C LYS A 258 -12.18 21.27 -24.26
N PHE A 259 -11.49 22.01 -23.40
CA PHE A 259 -11.13 23.41 -23.67
C PHE A 259 -10.17 23.53 -24.85
N LYS A 260 -9.17 22.63 -24.90
CA LYS A 260 -8.21 22.60 -26.00
C LYS A 260 -8.87 22.34 -27.35
N ASP A 261 -9.79 21.39 -27.41
CA ASP A 261 -10.52 21.05 -28.64
C ASP A 261 -11.48 22.18 -29.08
N ALA A 262 -12.09 22.88 -28.12
CA ALA A 262 -13.07 23.94 -28.41
C ALA A 262 -12.41 25.29 -28.70
N GLU A 263 -11.35 25.67 -27.99
CA GLU A 263 -10.81 27.03 -27.95
C GLU A 263 -9.29 27.11 -28.13
N GLY A 264 -8.62 25.96 -28.28
CA GLY A 264 -7.16 25.85 -28.45
C GLY A 264 -6.38 25.69 -27.17
N GLU A 265 -5.08 25.38 -27.31
CA GLU A 265 -4.18 25.05 -26.22
C GLU A 265 -3.95 26.22 -25.24
N ASP A 266 -3.84 27.45 -25.74
CA ASP A 266 -3.65 28.64 -24.89
C ASP A 266 -4.84 28.86 -23.94
N ALA A 267 -6.07 28.65 -24.45
CA ALA A 267 -7.27 28.75 -23.63
C ALA A 267 -7.34 27.65 -22.57
N ALA A 268 -6.99 26.43 -22.94
CA ALA A 268 -6.92 25.29 -21.99
C ALA A 268 -5.88 25.53 -20.89
N ASN A 269 -4.70 26.06 -21.25
CA ASN A 269 -3.65 26.43 -20.28
C ASN A 269 -4.14 27.50 -19.30
N LYS A 270 -4.83 28.53 -19.78
CA LYS A 270 -5.41 29.58 -18.93
C LYS A 270 -6.44 29.03 -17.94
N GLU A 271 -7.32 28.13 -18.39
CA GLU A 271 -8.30 27.52 -17.50
C GLU A 271 -7.64 26.63 -16.45
N GLN A 272 -6.61 25.88 -16.80
CA GLN A 272 -5.85 25.09 -15.84
C GLN A 272 -5.11 25.96 -14.83
N ASP A 273 -4.42 27.01 -15.28
CA ASP A 273 -3.72 27.95 -14.41
C ASP A 273 -4.67 28.64 -13.43
N LYS A 274 -5.87 29.02 -13.90
CA LYS A 274 -6.94 29.57 -13.07
C LYS A 274 -7.42 28.59 -12.01
N ALA A 275 -7.57 27.32 -12.37
CA ALA A 275 -7.95 26.27 -11.43
C ALA A 275 -6.87 26.03 -10.36
N ILE A 276 -5.60 26.01 -10.76
CA ILE A 276 -4.46 25.89 -9.84
C ILE A 276 -4.40 27.08 -8.89
N ALA A 277 -4.56 28.30 -9.40
CA ALA A 277 -4.59 29.52 -8.59
C ALA A 277 -5.76 29.54 -7.60
N ALA A 278 -6.89 28.92 -7.94
CA ALA A 278 -8.04 28.76 -7.06
C ALA A 278 -7.87 27.61 -6.02
N GLY A 279 -6.73 26.93 -6.03
CA GLY A 279 -6.43 25.82 -5.11
C GLY A 279 -7.10 24.50 -5.46
N LYS A 280 -7.57 24.33 -6.69
CA LYS A 280 -8.17 23.06 -7.15
C LYS A 280 -7.12 21.97 -7.30
N LEU A 281 -7.50 20.75 -6.94
CA LEU A 281 -6.72 19.55 -7.16
C LEU A 281 -6.74 19.19 -8.65
N ILE A 282 -5.59 18.93 -9.23
CA ILE A 282 -5.47 18.48 -10.62
C ILE A 282 -5.60 16.95 -10.68
N ILE A 283 -6.55 16.49 -11.49
CA ILE A 283 -6.69 15.08 -11.82
C ILE A 283 -6.15 14.86 -13.23
N LYS A 284 -5.12 14.04 -13.34
CA LYS A 284 -4.43 13.76 -14.59
C LYS A 284 -4.20 12.27 -14.80
N ASP A 285 -3.72 11.88 -15.96
CA ASP A 285 -3.40 10.48 -16.25
C ASP A 285 -2.06 10.33 -16.97
N VAL A 286 -1.53 9.13 -16.91
CA VAL A 286 -0.31 8.76 -17.63
C VAL A 286 -0.33 7.27 -17.97
N ILE A 287 0.18 6.93 -19.14
CA ILE A 287 0.38 5.54 -19.55
C ILE A 287 1.49 4.92 -18.71
N ALA A 288 1.30 3.68 -18.25
CA ALA A 288 2.14 3.01 -17.26
C ALA A 288 3.63 2.97 -17.61
N ASP A 289 3.98 2.67 -18.85
CA ASP A 289 5.38 2.66 -19.29
C ASP A 289 6.01 4.06 -19.34
N ALA A 290 5.25 5.07 -19.71
CA ALA A 290 5.68 6.46 -19.62
C ALA A 290 5.89 6.89 -18.15
N PHE A 291 5.00 6.47 -17.26
CA PHE A 291 5.16 6.71 -15.82
C PHE A 291 6.46 6.10 -15.26
N LEU A 292 6.79 4.86 -15.65
CA LEU A 292 8.04 4.21 -15.24
C LEU A 292 9.29 4.96 -15.69
N GLN A 293 9.25 5.68 -16.82
CA GLN A 293 10.32 6.60 -17.21
C GLN A 293 10.31 7.87 -16.36
N GLN A 294 9.14 8.43 -16.15
CA GLN A 294 8.97 9.76 -15.54
C GLN A 294 9.24 9.76 -14.03
N ILE A 295 9.09 8.65 -13.33
CA ILE A 295 9.54 8.55 -11.93
C ILE A 295 11.04 8.71 -11.78
N LEU A 296 11.82 8.47 -12.85
CA LEU A 296 13.27 8.68 -12.89
C LEU A 296 13.65 10.09 -13.41
N THR A 297 12.91 10.59 -14.39
CA THR A 297 13.26 11.82 -15.10
C THR A 297 12.54 13.06 -14.58
N ARG A 298 11.33 12.91 -14.03
CA ARG A 298 10.45 14.00 -13.57
C ARG A 298 9.64 13.63 -12.32
N PRO A 299 10.26 13.08 -11.26
CA PRO A 299 9.51 12.58 -10.09
C PRO A 299 8.70 13.66 -9.37
N ALA A 300 9.17 14.91 -9.36
CA ALA A 300 8.50 16.03 -8.70
C ALA A 300 7.13 16.41 -9.30
N GLU A 301 6.82 15.96 -10.51
CA GLU A 301 5.52 16.18 -11.15
C GLU A 301 4.40 15.29 -10.62
N TYR A 302 4.71 14.30 -9.78
CA TYR A 302 3.79 13.29 -9.27
C TYR A 302 3.64 13.39 -7.75
N SER A 303 2.42 13.23 -7.27
CA SER A 303 2.08 13.30 -5.85
C SER A 303 1.25 12.09 -5.42
N VAL A 304 -0.07 12.11 -5.58
CA VAL A 304 -0.93 10.97 -5.32
C VAL A 304 -1.15 10.18 -6.60
N ILE A 305 -0.96 8.87 -6.54
CA ILE A 305 -1.09 7.94 -7.66
C ILE A 305 -2.27 7.02 -7.39
N ALA A 306 -3.21 6.93 -8.32
CA ALA A 306 -4.29 5.95 -8.29
C ALA A 306 -4.14 4.99 -9.48
N THR A 307 -4.10 3.70 -9.23
CA THR A 307 -3.82 2.72 -10.27
C THR A 307 -4.43 1.35 -9.97
N LEU A 308 -4.49 0.51 -11.00
CA LEU A 308 -4.96 -0.87 -10.91
C LEU A 308 -3.99 -1.74 -10.10
N ASN A 309 -4.44 -2.91 -9.73
CA ASN A 309 -3.75 -3.80 -8.81
C ASN A 309 -2.33 -4.17 -9.27
N LEU A 310 -2.17 -4.74 -10.45
CA LEU A 310 -0.86 -5.15 -10.97
C LEU A 310 0.07 -3.96 -11.20
N ASN A 311 -0.41 -2.90 -11.81
CA ASN A 311 0.39 -1.68 -12.03
C ASN A 311 0.90 -1.13 -10.69
N GLY A 312 0.04 -1.09 -9.67
CA GLY A 312 0.40 -0.63 -8.33
C GLY A 312 1.46 -1.48 -7.67
N ASP A 313 1.42 -2.80 -7.89
CA ASP A 313 2.44 -3.71 -7.39
C ASP A 313 3.82 -3.42 -7.99
N TYR A 314 3.91 -3.32 -9.31
CA TYR A 314 5.16 -3.00 -10.00
C TYR A 314 5.71 -1.61 -9.63
N ILE A 315 4.84 -0.61 -9.65
CA ILE A 315 5.21 0.79 -9.44
C ILE A 315 5.70 1.02 -8.02
N SER A 316 5.05 0.44 -7.02
CA SER A 316 5.43 0.64 -5.62
C SER A 316 6.82 0.12 -5.29
N ASP A 317 7.21 -1.03 -5.84
CA ASP A 317 8.54 -1.59 -5.64
C ASP A 317 9.62 -0.80 -6.40
N ALA A 318 9.31 -0.34 -7.63
CA ALA A 318 10.20 0.53 -8.38
C ALA A 318 10.48 1.85 -7.65
N LEU A 319 9.45 2.47 -7.08
CA LEU A 319 9.58 3.68 -6.28
C LEU A 319 10.29 3.43 -4.95
N ALA A 320 10.02 2.31 -4.29
CA ALA A 320 10.73 1.92 -3.07
C ALA A 320 12.23 1.80 -3.31
N ALA A 321 12.64 1.22 -4.43
CA ALA A 321 14.06 1.13 -4.82
C ALA A 321 14.72 2.51 -4.96
N ILE A 322 14.00 3.48 -5.51
CA ILE A 322 14.49 4.86 -5.68
C ILE A 322 14.79 5.52 -4.32
N VAL A 323 13.98 5.27 -3.30
CA VAL A 323 14.10 5.93 -1.99
C VAL A 323 14.86 5.11 -0.94
N GLY A 324 15.43 3.97 -1.32
CA GLY A 324 16.30 3.20 -0.43
C GLY A 324 15.98 1.72 -0.27
N GLY A 325 14.89 1.24 -0.89
CA GLY A 325 14.52 -0.17 -0.94
C GLY A 325 13.32 -0.53 -0.07
N ILE A 326 12.90 -1.79 -0.21
CA ILE A 326 11.69 -2.32 0.46
C ILE A 326 11.82 -2.44 1.98
N GLY A 327 13.04 -2.42 2.52
CA GLY A 327 13.27 -2.49 3.98
C GLY A 327 12.72 -1.32 4.77
N ILE A 328 12.41 -0.19 4.09
CA ILE A 328 11.76 1.00 4.66
C ILE A 328 10.50 1.40 3.91
N ALA A 329 9.89 0.50 3.16
CA ALA A 329 8.67 0.75 2.42
C ALA A 329 7.45 0.30 3.25
N PRO A 330 6.56 1.23 3.68
CA PRO A 330 5.38 0.87 4.44
C PRO A 330 4.23 0.44 3.54
N GLY A 331 3.26 -0.28 4.11
CA GLY A 331 2.04 -0.67 3.43
C GLY A 331 0.84 -0.72 4.37
N ALA A 332 -0.31 -0.37 3.81
CA ALA A 332 -1.60 -0.49 4.47
C ALA A 332 -2.64 -1.02 3.49
N ASN A 333 -3.58 -1.81 3.99
CA ASN A 333 -4.72 -2.30 3.23
C ASN A 333 -5.98 -1.85 3.96
N ILE A 334 -6.81 -1.03 3.34
CA ILE A 334 -7.86 -0.30 4.02
C ILE A 334 -9.19 -0.40 3.28
N ASN A 335 -10.27 -0.61 4.05
CA ASN A 335 -11.63 -0.35 3.63
C ASN A 335 -12.13 0.89 4.39
N TYR A 336 -12.22 2.00 3.70
CA TYR A 336 -12.62 3.28 4.31
C TYR A 336 -14.11 3.36 4.69
N VAL A 337 -14.93 2.44 4.20
CA VAL A 337 -16.35 2.37 4.52
C VAL A 337 -16.59 1.61 5.83
N THR A 338 -15.98 0.43 5.95
CA THR A 338 -16.12 -0.45 7.13
C THR A 338 -15.13 -0.11 8.25
N GLY A 339 -14.07 0.61 7.93
CA GLY A 339 -12.98 0.94 8.85
C GLY A 339 -11.92 -0.14 9.02
N HIS A 340 -12.10 -1.31 8.43
CA HIS A 340 -11.09 -2.37 8.48
C HIS A 340 -9.80 -1.93 7.82
N ALA A 341 -8.68 -2.13 8.51
CA ALA A 341 -7.36 -1.80 8.04
C ALA A 341 -6.32 -2.79 8.56
N VAL A 342 -5.51 -3.33 7.67
CA VAL A 342 -4.38 -4.20 7.99
C VAL A 342 -3.12 -3.55 7.48
N PHE A 343 -2.25 -3.17 8.40
CA PHE A 343 -0.95 -2.55 8.13
C PHE A 343 0.11 -3.65 8.04
N GLU A 344 0.96 -3.60 7.03
CA GLU A 344 1.86 -4.72 6.74
C GLU A 344 3.21 -4.29 6.17
N ALA A 345 4.24 -5.12 6.43
CA ALA A 345 5.49 -5.04 5.69
C ALA A 345 5.26 -5.36 4.20
N THR A 346 5.99 -4.68 3.33
CA THR A 346 5.92 -4.90 1.87
C THR A 346 6.93 -5.95 1.37
N HIS A 347 7.90 -6.35 2.23
CA HIS A 347 8.89 -7.39 1.91
C HIS A 347 8.42 -8.81 2.29
N GLY A 348 9.14 -9.82 1.83
CA GLY A 348 8.90 -11.22 2.16
C GLY A 348 9.54 -11.67 3.48
N THR A 349 9.47 -12.97 3.75
CA THR A 349 9.92 -13.59 5.02
C THR A 349 11.43 -13.71 5.17
N ALA A 350 12.20 -13.71 4.10
CA ALA A 350 13.67 -13.85 4.07
C ALA A 350 14.20 -14.92 5.04
N PRO A 351 13.82 -16.20 4.89
CA PRO A 351 14.02 -17.22 5.92
C PRO A 351 15.49 -17.48 6.28
N LYS A 352 16.42 -17.21 5.38
CA LYS A 352 17.87 -17.35 5.66
C LYS A 352 18.39 -16.38 6.72
N TYR A 353 17.66 -15.31 7.02
CA TYR A 353 17.99 -14.30 8.03
C TYR A 353 17.16 -14.45 9.31
N ALA A 354 16.25 -15.40 9.37
CA ALA A 354 15.37 -15.62 10.52
C ALA A 354 16.19 -15.88 11.81
N GLY A 355 15.82 -15.24 12.91
CA GLY A 355 16.44 -15.41 14.21
C GLY A 355 17.85 -14.85 14.35
N LYS A 356 18.36 -14.14 13.34
CA LYS A 356 19.71 -13.57 13.36
C LYS A 356 19.78 -12.12 13.86
N ASP A 357 18.65 -11.52 14.14
CA ASP A 357 18.54 -10.11 14.58
C ASP A 357 19.34 -9.14 13.69
N GLN A 358 19.21 -9.28 12.36
CA GLN A 358 20.02 -8.51 11.39
C GLN A 358 19.23 -7.60 10.47
N VAL A 359 17.98 -7.96 10.18
CA VAL A 359 17.19 -7.28 9.14
C VAL A 359 16.73 -5.90 9.57
N ASN A 360 16.44 -5.05 8.58
CA ASN A 360 15.89 -3.72 8.81
C ASN A 360 14.39 -3.82 9.19
N PRO A 361 13.99 -3.37 10.38
CA PRO A 361 12.59 -3.39 10.81
C PRO A 361 11.77 -2.21 10.27
N GLY A 362 12.36 -1.34 9.46
CA GLY A 362 11.79 -0.06 9.04
C GLY A 362 10.46 -0.18 8.29
N SER A 363 10.25 -1.24 7.51
CA SER A 363 8.97 -1.44 6.80
C SER A 363 7.79 -1.62 7.76
N VAL A 364 7.90 -2.48 8.76
CA VAL A 364 6.86 -2.66 9.79
C VAL A 364 6.74 -1.42 10.68
N ILE A 365 7.85 -0.81 11.06
CA ILE A 365 7.85 0.43 11.86
C ILE A 365 7.09 1.54 11.14
N LEU A 366 7.36 1.77 9.86
CA LEU A 366 6.68 2.79 9.06
C LEU A 366 5.23 2.39 8.74
N SER A 367 4.93 1.10 8.64
CA SER A 367 3.55 0.63 8.56
C SER A 367 2.77 0.92 9.84
N GLY A 368 3.41 0.82 11.00
CA GLY A 368 2.87 1.28 12.27
C GLY A 368 2.68 2.80 12.33
N VAL A 369 3.53 3.58 11.68
CA VAL A 369 3.32 5.04 11.52
C VAL A 369 2.02 5.30 10.77
N LEU A 370 1.78 4.60 9.65
CA LEU A 370 0.52 4.69 8.91
C LEU A 370 -0.68 4.29 9.79
N MET A 371 -0.54 3.25 10.60
CA MET A 371 -1.57 2.81 11.54
C MET A 371 -1.90 3.90 12.57
N LEU A 372 -0.91 4.50 13.17
CA LEU A 372 -1.09 5.59 14.14
C LEU A 372 -1.74 6.82 13.50
N GLU A 373 -1.33 7.18 12.29
CA GLU A 373 -1.98 8.24 11.52
C GLU A 373 -3.46 7.92 11.22
N TYR A 374 -3.74 6.69 10.82
CA TYR A 374 -5.11 6.22 10.57
C TYR A 374 -5.99 6.27 11.83
N MET A 375 -5.41 5.98 12.98
CA MET A 375 -6.07 6.10 14.28
C MET A 375 -6.23 7.54 14.77
N GLY A 376 -5.62 8.52 14.10
CA GLY A 376 -5.60 9.91 14.54
C GLY A 376 -4.58 10.22 15.65
N TRP A 377 -3.62 9.34 15.86
CA TRP A 377 -2.53 9.51 16.84
C TRP A 377 -1.27 10.07 16.17
N GLN A 378 -1.42 11.24 15.57
CA GLN A 378 -0.39 11.87 14.75
C GLN A 378 0.89 12.19 15.53
N GLU A 379 0.78 12.58 16.80
CA GLU A 379 1.93 12.95 17.64
C GLU A 379 2.87 11.73 17.86
N ALA A 380 2.30 10.56 18.07
CA ALA A 380 3.07 9.32 18.19
C ALA A 380 3.72 8.93 16.85
N ALA A 381 2.99 9.06 15.76
CA ALA A 381 3.51 8.83 14.40
C ALA A 381 4.70 9.76 14.10
N ASP A 382 4.60 11.03 14.41
CA ASP A 382 5.65 12.03 14.19
C ASP A 382 6.91 11.74 15.00
N LEU A 383 6.76 11.24 16.22
CA LEU A 383 7.91 10.84 17.05
C LEU A 383 8.70 9.68 16.45
N ILE A 384 8.01 8.70 15.89
CA ILE A 384 8.67 7.56 15.23
C ILE A 384 9.44 8.02 14.00
N VAL A 385 8.84 8.87 13.17
CA VAL A 385 9.51 9.43 11.99
C VAL A 385 10.75 10.23 12.39
N LYS A 386 10.65 11.07 13.42
CA LYS A 386 11.78 11.82 13.96
C LYS A 386 12.90 10.89 14.45
N GLY A 387 12.52 9.83 15.17
CA GLY A 387 13.48 8.83 15.66
C GLY A 387 14.20 8.10 14.52
N LEU A 388 13.47 7.70 13.48
CA LEU A 388 14.05 7.06 12.30
C LEU A 388 15.00 8.00 11.57
N GLU A 389 14.60 9.24 11.33
CA GLU A 389 15.46 10.27 10.73
C GLU A 389 16.74 10.50 11.56
N GLY A 390 16.63 10.54 12.87
CA GLY A 390 17.76 10.67 13.79
C GLY A 390 18.74 9.50 13.67
N ALA A 391 18.26 8.27 13.68
CA ALA A 391 19.09 7.07 13.53
C ALA A 391 19.85 7.09 12.18
N ILE A 392 19.18 7.42 11.11
CA ILE A 392 19.78 7.52 9.76
C ILE A 392 20.80 8.65 9.70
N ASN A 393 20.50 9.83 10.23
CA ASN A 393 21.43 10.98 10.26
C ASN A 393 22.67 10.69 11.08
N ASN A 394 22.56 9.93 12.17
CA ASN A 394 23.68 9.48 12.99
C ASN A 394 24.45 8.32 12.35
N LYS A 395 24.03 7.88 11.16
CA LYS A 395 24.63 6.73 10.44
C LYS A 395 24.67 5.45 11.28
N ARG A 396 23.69 5.27 12.15
CA ARG A 396 23.52 4.07 12.99
C ARG A 396 22.36 3.25 12.41
N VAL A 397 22.70 2.29 11.59
CA VAL A 397 21.76 1.66 10.66
C VAL A 397 21.98 0.15 10.54
N THR A 398 20.99 -0.58 10.01
CA THR A 398 21.09 -1.99 9.75
C THR A 398 21.99 -2.30 8.53
N TYR A 399 22.28 -3.57 8.30
CA TYR A 399 23.29 -4.03 7.35
C TYR A 399 23.06 -3.54 5.91
N ASP A 400 21.81 -3.41 5.50
CA ASP A 400 21.42 -2.99 4.16
C ASP A 400 21.86 -1.56 3.81
N PHE A 401 21.71 -0.63 4.76
CA PHE A 401 22.19 0.73 4.61
C PHE A 401 23.68 0.86 4.95
N HIS A 402 24.14 0.11 5.96
CA HIS A 402 25.55 0.15 6.39
C HIS A 402 26.52 -0.16 5.22
N ARG A 403 26.23 -1.19 4.44
CA ARG A 403 27.09 -1.60 3.32
C ARG A 403 27.24 -0.55 2.21
N LEU A 404 26.32 0.44 2.17
CA LEU A 404 26.27 1.48 1.15
C LEU A 404 26.54 2.89 1.71
N THR A 405 26.84 3.00 3.01
CA THR A 405 27.01 4.28 3.70
C THR A 405 28.39 4.32 4.36
N GLU A 406 29.26 5.19 3.84
CA GLU A 406 30.59 5.39 4.41
C GLU A 406 30.53 5.95 5.84
N GLY A 407 31.34 5.37 6.73
CA GLY A 407 31.40 5.78 8.13
C GLY A 407 30.21 5.38 8.99
N ALA A 408 29.33 4.50 8.48
CA ALA A 408 28.20 4.01 9.25
C ALA A 408 28.58 2.96 10.29
N THR A 409 27.83 2.94 11.38
CA THR A 409 27.86 1.87 12.40
C THR A 409 26.74 0.87 12.09
N LYS A 410 27.11 -0.40 11.96
CA LYS A 410 26.13 -1.47 11.73
C LYS A 410 25.45 -1.88 13.02
N LEU A 411 24.14 -1.74 13.06
CA LEU A 411 23.28 -2.16 14.16
C LEU A 411 22.55 -3.48 13.82
N LYS A 412 22.19 -4.22 14.85
CA LYS A 412 21.22 -5.31 14.77
C LYS A 412 19.80 -4.75 14.57
N CYS A 413 18.86 -5.61 14.20
CA CYS A 413 17.45 -5.25 14.11
C CYS A 413 16.92 -4.62 15.41
N SER A 414 17.14 -5.29 16.54
CA SER A 414 16.76 -4.80 17.88
C SER A 414 17.44 -3.49 18.25
N GLU A 415 18.73 -3.36 18.00
CA GLU A 415 19.50 -2.15 18.28
C GLU A 415 19.04 -0.95 17.44
N PHE A 416 18.61 -1.19 16.20
CA PHE A 416 18.05 -0.13 15.36
C PHE A 416 16.71 0.39 15.92
N GLY A 417 15.87 -0.50 16.44
CA GLY A 417 14.67 -0.11 17.17
C GLY A 417 15.00 0.77 18.40
N GLU A 418 15.98 0.37 19.19
CA GLU A 418 16.46 1.15 20.34
C GLU A 418 17.01 2.52 19.94
N GLU A 419 17.76 2.58 18.82
CA GLU A 419 18.30 3.84 18.28
C GLU A 419 17.18 4.79 17.82
N ILE A 420 16.13 4.28 17.20
CA ILE A 420 14.94 5.06 16.84
C ILE A 420 14.30 5.65 18.11
N ILE A 421 14.12 4.85 19.16
CA ILE A 421 13.56 5.31 20.44
C ILE A 421 14.42 6.40 21.06
N ALA A 422 15.72 6.25 21.03
CA ALA A 422 16.66 7.21 21.61
C ALA A 422 16.63 8.59 20.90
N ASN A 423 16.17 8.65 19.65
CA ASN A 423 16.11 9.87 18.84
C ASN A 423 14.70 10.49 18.75
N MET A 424 13.72 9.96 19.46
CA MET A 424 12.36 10.51 19.49
C MET A 424 12.25 11.87 20.19
#